data_0cb747f34193df7cc17be051579d8bda
#
_entry.id   0cb747f34193df7cc17be051579d8bda
#
_cell.length_a   1.000
_cell.length_b   1.000
_cell.length_c   1.000
_cell.angle_alpha   90.00
_cell.angle_beta   90.00
_cell.angle_gamma   90.00
#
_symmetry.space_group_name_H-M   'P 1'
#
loop_
_entity.id
_entity.type
_entity.pdbx_description
1 polymer ?
#
loop_
_entity_poly.entity_id
_entity_poly.type
_entity_poly.pdbx_seq_one_letter_code
_entity_poly.pdbx_strand_id
1 'polypeptide(L)'
;MNYTRISADCHIDMPWIPPDLFTANASAALRDRMPYVADGPDGPQWTSKNGASFGLVGGVGPSGQKYVPGVHYRADVMASTGLYEDGKKGIRRPTTPELRIKDMERDGVQAEIIFGILGAATRLGDHEAAGEMFRIYNDWLVDFCRHYPDRQIGLACLPYGDIGAAVAEIHRVAKMGLRGIELSCSWDMDPMWHPSWEPLWQAVDEVGLPLHFHTFPTMPPSVREKATGLTRRAAMFTSVSGFQMNLINIIAAVIGSAVLERYPNIRISLGESGIGWLPTLSIAWTSSGRTASATWACG
;
A
#
# COMPACT_ATOMS: atom_id res chain seq x y z
N MET A 1 16.12 -10.30 -18.36
CA MET A 1 17.02 -9.21 -17.94
C MET A 1 17.65 -9.61 -16.61
N ASN A 2 18.94 -9.38 -16.41
CA ASN A 2 19.58 -9.63 -15.11
C ASN A 2 19.60 -8.32 -14.33
N TYR A 3 18.82 -8.24 -13.27
CA TYR A 3 18.78 -7.06 -12.41
C TYR A 3 19.85 -7.18 -11.32
N THR A 4 20.58 -6.10 -11.07
CA THR A 4 21.57 -6.00 -9.97
C THR A 4 21.05 -5.11 -8.83
N ARG A 5 20.08 -4.24 -9.11
CA ARG A 5 19.44 -3.36 -8.12
C ARG A 5 17.95 -3.19 -8.42
N ILE A 6 17.14 -3.66 -7.51
CA ILE A 6 15.68 -3.53 -7.55
C ILE A 6 15.24 -2.75 -6.32
N SER A 7 14.40 -1.74 -6.49
CA SER A 7 13.66 -1.15 -5.38
C SER A 7 12.40 -1.98 -5.14
N ALA A 8 12.33 -2.64 -3.99
CA ALA A 8 11.25 -3.57 -3.67
C ALA A 8 10.08 -2.90 -2.92
N ASP A 9 10.20 -1.62 -2.63
CA ASP A 9 9.21 -0.84 -1.88
C ASP A 9 9.23 0.62 -2.39
N CYS A 10 8.43 0.86 -3.41
CA CYS A 10 8.20 2.17 -4.01
C CYS A 10 6.71 2.45 -4.06
N HIS A 11 6.32 3.71 -4.10
CA HIS A 11 4.92 4.10 -4.07
C HIS A 11 4.54 5.05 -5.19
N ILE A 12 3.27 4.98 -5.60
CA ILE A 12 2.54 6.05 -6.26
C ILE A 12 1.29 6.33 -5.44
N ASP A 13 1.38 7.32 -4.57
CA ASP A 13 0.32 7.71 -3.64
C ASP A 13 -0.61 8.77 -4.23
N MET A 14 -1.72 9.03 -3.55
CA MET A 14 -2.74 10.02 -3.93
C MET A 14 -2.19 11.38 -4.42
N PRO A 15 -1.16 11.98 -3.79
CA PRO A 15 -0.62 13.27 -4.24
C PRO A 15 -0.13 13.30 -5.66
N TRP A 16 0.22 12.14 -6.22
CA TRP A 16 0.95 12.03 -7.49
C TRP A 16 0.13 11.50 -8.65
N ILE A 17 -1.09 11.00 -8.42
CA ILE A 17 -1.99 10.52 -9.47
C ILE A 17 -2.74 11.68 -10.16
N PRO A 18 -3.29 11.46 -11.37
CA PRO A 18 -4.06 12.49 -12.07
C PRO A 18 -5.24 13.02 -11.23
N PRO A 19 -5.44 14.35 -11.14
CA PRO A 19 -6.44 14.96 -10.26
C PRO A 19 -7.89 14.57 -10.53
N ASP A 20 -8.20 14.12 -11.73
CA ASP A 20 -9.53 13.72 -12.18
C ASP A 20 -9.72 12.21 -12.30
N LEU A 21 -8.68 11.43 -11.95
CA LEU A 21 -8.66 9.98 -12.17
C LEU A 21 -9.93 9.29 -11.69
N PHE A 22 -10.34 9.54 -10.46
CA PHE A 22 -11.47 8.82 -9.88
C PHE A 22 -12.81 9.34 -10.40
N THR A 23 -12.99 10.66 -10.44
CA THR A 23 -14.25 11.27 -10.86
C THR A 23 -14.55 11.08 -12.35
N ALA A 24 -13.51 11.02 -13.19
CA ALA A 24 -13.68 10.77 -14.62
C ALA A 24 -14.04 9.31 -14.94
N ASN A 25 -13.55 8.36 -14.16
CA ASN A 25 -13.61 6.92 -14.46
C ASN A 25 -14.61 6.14 -13.59
N ALA A 26 -15.21 6.76 -12.59
CA ALA A 26 -16.20 6.11 -11.76
C ALA A 26 -17.54 5.93 -12.49
N SER A 27 -18.24 4.86 -12.15
CA SER A 27 -19.62 4.64 -12.56
C SER A 27 -20.50 5.83 -12.14
N ALA A 28 -21.59 6.09 -12.86
CA ALA A 28 -22.50 7.19 -12.54
C ALA A 28 -23.05 7.10 -11.11
N ALA A 29 -23.25 5.90 -10.59
CA ALA A 29 -23.77 5.66 -9.24
C ALA A 29 -22.73 5.99 -8.14
N LEU A 30 -21.44 5.86 -8.42
CA LEU A 30 -20.37 6.01 -7.42
C LEU A 30 -19.55 7.30 -7.59
N ARG A 31 -19.70 7.99 -8.72
CA ARG A 31 -18.90 9.19 -9.04
C ARG A 31 -18.92 10.25 -7.93
N ASP A 32 -20.07 10.50 -7.38
CA ASP A 32 -20.26 11.47 -6.31
C ASP A 32 -19.67 11.04 -4.95
N ARG A 33 -19.29 9.78 -4.83
CA ARG A 33 -18.69 9.19 -3.63
C ARG A 33 -17.16 9.07 -3.75
N MET A 34 -16.60 9.40 -4.93
CA MET A 34 -15.17 9.35 -5.20
C MET A 34 -14.41 10.53 -4.59
N PRO A 35 -13.11 10.35 -4.30
CA PRO A 35 -12.24 11.48 -4.01
C PRO A 35 -12.15 12.42 -5.20
N TYR A 36 -12.05 13.70 -4.92
CA TYR A 36 -11.88 14.76 -5.91
C TYR A 36 -10.89 15.82 -5.42
N VAL A 37 -10.41 16.65 -6.33
CA VAL A 37 -9.54 17.77 -6.00
C VAL A 37 -10.36 19.04 -5.83
N ALA A 38 -10.12 19.75 -4.73
CA ALA A 38 -10.69 21.05 -4.43
C ALA A 38 -9.60 22.04 -4.05
N ASP A 39 -9.87 23.33 -4.21
CA ASP A 39 -8.99 24.38 -3.73
C ASP A 39 -8.96 24.41 -2.20
N GLY A 40 -7.76 24.53 -1.65
CA GLY A 40 -7.53 24.63 -0.22
C GLY A 40 -6.54 25.76 0.10
N PRO A 41 -6.34 26.07 1.39
CA PRO A 41 -5.50 27.19 1.81
C PRO A 41 -4.04 27.06 1.39
N ASP A 42 -3.56 25.84 1.18
CA ASP A 42 -2.18 25.56 0.77
C ASP A 42 -2.05 25.13 -0.70
N GLY A 43 -3.14 25.18 -1.45
CA GLY A 43 -3.24 24.79 -2.86
C GLY A 43 -4.24 23.68 -3.11
N PRO A 44 -4.32 23.15 -4.34
CA PRO A 44 -5.21 22.06 -4.68
C PRO A 44 -4.96 20.84 -3.80
N GLN A 45 -6.02 20.28 -3.23
CA GLN A 45 -5.95 19.15 -2.31
C GLN A 45 -6.99 18.09 -2.62
N TRP A 46 -6.62 16.85 -2.39
CA TRP A 46 -7.52 15.72 -2.48
C TRP A 46 -8.45 15.67 -1.26
N THR A 47 -9.74 15.57 -1.51
CA THR A 47 -10.79 15.49 -0.50
C THR A 47 -11.92 14.58 -0.97
N SER A 48 -12.95 14.41 -0.14
CA SER A 48 -14.18 13.68 -0.45
C SER A 48 -15.38 14.36 0.19
N LYS A 49 -16.59 13.99 -0.22
CA LYS A 49 -17.83 14.56 0.32
C LYS A 49 -18.01 14.37 1.83
N ASN A 50 -17.43 13.31 2.41
CA ASN A 50 -17.45 13.08 3.86
C ASN A 50 -16.40 13.92 4.61
N GLY A 51 -15.64 14.79 3.91
CA GLY A 51 -14.62 15.65 4.51
C GLY A 51 -13.26 14.97 4.75
N ALA A 52 -13.05 13.75 4.24
CA ALA A 52 -11.73 13.11 4.32
C ALA A 52 -10.70 13.92 3.52
N SER A 53 -9.48 14.03 4.05
CA SER A 53 -8.34 14.65 3.38
C SER A 53 -7.33 13.59 2.98
N PHE A 54 -6.82 13.69 1.73
CA PHE A 54 -5.80 12.78 1.21
C PHE A 54 -4.52 13.53 0.82
N GLY A 55 -4.38 14.78 1.24
CA GLY A 55 -3.20 15.61 1.04
C GLY A 55 -3.24 16.50 -0.20
N LEU A 56 -2.20 17.30 -0.37
CA LEU A 56 -2.05 18.23 -1.48
C LEU A 56 -1.72 17.49 -2.78
N VAL A 57 -2.24 17.98 -3.87
CA VAL A 57 -1.82 17.54 -5.21
C VAL A 57 -0.37 17.92 -5.44
N GLY A 58 0.49 16.91 -5.69
CA GLY A 58 1.93 17.11 -5.80
C GLY A 58 2.61 17.39 -4.46
N GLY A 59 1.94 17.10 -3.35
CA GLY A 59 2.50 17.23 -2.00
C GLY A 59 3.57 16.19 -1.69
N VAL A 60 4.20 16.30 -0.54
CA VAL A 60 5.35 15.49 -0.13
C VAL A 60 4.90 14.32 0.72
N GLY A 61 5.43 13.14 0.44
CA GLY A 61 5.14 11.89 1.13
C GLY A 61 3.71 11.39 0.94
N PRO A 62 3.36 10.24 1.53
CA PRO A 62 2.05 9.62 1.39
C PRO A 62 0.89 10.49 1.90
N SER A 63 1.18 11.36 2.86
CA SER A 63 0.20 12.29 3.44
C SER A 63 0.00 13.57 2.62
N GLY A 64 0.75 13.76 1.52
CA GLY A 64 0.62 14.94 0.65
C GLY A 64 0.85 16.26 1.39
N GLN A 65 1.90 16.34 2.20
CA GLN A 65 2.20 17.56 2.96
C GLN A 65 2.70 18.67 2.04
N LYS A 66 2.51 19.92 2.48
CA LYS A 66 3.13 21.07 1.84
C LYS A 66 4.65 20.96 1.94
N TYR A 67 5.32 21.08 0.79
CA TYR A 67 6.76 21.12 0.79
C TYR A 67 7.29 22.39 1.44
N VAL A 68 8.17 22.24 2.43
CA VAL A 68 8.89 23.34 3.08
C VAL A 68 10.39 23.10 2.92
N PRO A 69 11.12 23.93 2.15
CA PRO A 69 12.55 23.79 1.95
C PRO A 69 13.31 23.73 3.28
N GLY A 70 14.24 22.76 3.39
CA GLY A 70 15.08 22.59 4.59
C GLY A 70 14.41 21.90 5.78
N VAL A 71 13.10 21.64 5.72
CA VAL A 71 12.36 20.95 6.81
C VAL A 71 12.15 19.47 6.49
N HIS A 72 11.72 19.14 5.28
CA HIS A 72 11.32 17.77 4.89
C HIS A 72 12.45 16.95 4.31
N TYR A 73 13.42 17.58 3.65
CA TYR A 73 14.54 16.90 2.99
C TYR A 73 15.82 17.72 3.14
N ARG A 74 16.93 17.06 2.93
CA ARG A 74 18.21 17.77 2.72
C ARG A 74 18.11 18.57 1.42
N ALA A 75 17.91 19.88 1.56
CA ALA A 75 17.65 20.78 0.43
C ALA A 75 18.80 20.78 -0.60
N ASP A 76 20.05 20.64 -0.14
CA ASP A 76 21.25 20.53 -0.96
C ASP A 76 21.20 19.31 -1.91
N VAL A 77 20.85 18.14 -1.38
CA VAL A 77 20.77 16.90 -2.14
C VAL A 77 19.61 16.97 -3.14
N MET A 78 18.43 17.40 -2.68
CA MET A 78 17.24 17.47 -3.52
C MET A 78 17.38 18.53 -4.63
N ALA A 79 18.03 19.65 -4.35
CA ALA A 79 18.32 20.67 -5.36
C ALA A 79 19.19 20.11 -6.50
N SER A 80 20.20 19.29 -6.17
CA SER A 80 21.08 18.68 -7.18
C SER A 80 20.36 17.72 -8.14
N THR A 81 19.19 17.18 -7.73
CA THR A 81 18.36 16.31 -8.59
C THR A 81 17.51 17.07 -9.61
N GLY A 82 17.42 18.40 -9.50
CA GLY A 82 16.54 19.22 -10.35
C GLY A 82 15.05 19.13 -10.00
N LEU A 83 14.68 18.43 -8.92
CA LEU A 83 13.29 18.22 -8.51
C LEU A 83 12.54 19.55 -8.28
N TYR A 84 13.20 20.53 -7.67
CA TYR A 84 12.59 21.83 -7.38
C TYR A 84 12.34 22.66 -8.63
N GLU A 85 13.26 22.60 -9.59
CA GLU A 85 13.10 23.31 -10.86
C GLU A 85 11.97 22.68 -11.69
N ASP A 86 11.87 21.38 -11.68
CA ASP A 86 10.75 20.66 -12.31
C ASP A 86 9.43 21.01 -11.63
N GLY A 87 9.38 21.04 -10.31
CA GLY A 87 8.18 21.45 -9.57
C GLY A 87 7.73 22.88 -9.88
N LYS A 88 8.66 23.84 -10.02
CA LYS A 88 8.35 25.20 -10.47
C LYS A 88 7.74 25.24 -11.87
N LYS A 89 8.09 24.29 -12.73
CA LYS A 89 7.55 24.14 -14.09
C LYS A 89 6.26 23.33 -14.14
N GLY A 90 5.74 22.91 -12.99
CA GLY A 90 4.57 22.04 -12.90
C GLY A 90 4.83 20.59 -13.32
N ILE A 91 6.09 20.18 -13.47
CA ILE A 91 6.46 18.80 -13.80
C ILE A 91 6.42 17.95 -12.55
N ARG A 92 5.57 16.93 -12.57
CA ARG A 92 5.38 15.97 -11.47
C ARG A 92 6.06 14.66 -11.84
N ARG A 93 7.30 14.45 -11.41
CA ARG A 93 8.13 13.31 -11.81
C ARG A 93 7.52 11.94 -11.57
N PRO A 94 6.89 11.64 -10.40
CA PRO A 94 6.31 10.32 -10.17
C PRO A 94 5.05 10.02 -10.99
N THR A 95 4.48 11.01 -11.71
CA THR A 95 3.16 10.91 -12.34
C THR A 95 3.18 10.42 -13.78
N THR A 96 4.34 10.31 -14.41
CA THR A 96 4.47 9.71 -15.74
C THR A 96 5.52 8.60 -15.74
N PRO A 97 5.30 7.53 -16.53
CA PRO A 97 6.25 6.41 -16.61
C PRO A 97 7.65 6.88 -17.02
N GLU A 98 7.75 7.81 -17.98
CA GLU A 98 9.03 8.31 -18.52
C GLU A 98 9.82 9.13 -17.50
N LEU A 99 9.12 9.96 -16.72
CA LEU A 99 9.78 10.76 -15.68
C LEU A 99 10.27 9.87 -14.55
N ARG A 100 9.48 8.85 -14.18
CA ARG A 100 9.86 7.89 -13.17
C ARG A 100 11.09 7.08 -13.59
N ILE A 101 11.18 6.66 -14.84
CA ILE A 101 12.39 6.01 -15.38
C ILE A 101 13.63 6.90 -15.24
N LYS A 102 13.51 8.20 -15.47
CA LYS A 102 14.64 9.12 -15.29
C LYS A 102 15.11 9.20 -13.84
N ASP A 103 14.20 9.17 -12.89
CA ASP A 103 14.54 9.12 -11.46
C ASP A 103 15.20 7.78 -11.09
N MET A 104 14.66 6.65 -11.57
CA MET A 104 15.27 5.33 -11.39
C MET A 104 16.70 5.27 -11.94
N GLU A 105 16.94 5.81 -13.14
CA GLU A 105 18.27 5.85 -13.76
C GLU A 105 19.26 6.68 -12.95
N ARG A 106 18.81 7.81 -12.42
CA ARG A 106 19.63 8.66 -11.53
C ARG A 106 20.03 7.92 -10.26
N ASP A 107 19.11 7.16 -9.67
CA ASP A 107 19.34 6.39 -8.45
C ASP A 107 20.05 5.05 -8.72
N GLY A 108 20.25 4.71 -10.00
CA GLY A 108 20.84 3.46 -10.45
C GLY A 108 19.92 2.25 -10.18
N VAL A 109 18.62 2.46 -10.11
CA VAL A 109 17.59 1.44 -9.93
C VAL A 109 17.17 0.90 -11.29
N GLN A 110 17.19 -0.40 -11.47
CA GLN A 110 16.87 -1.06 -12.75
C GLN A 110 15.41 -1.46 -12.86
N ALA A 111 14.80 -1.87 -11.75
CA ALA A 111 13.38 -2.16 -11.67
C ALA A 111 12.85 -1.77 -10.29
N GLU A 112 11.55 -1.54 -10.21
CA GLU A 112 10.87 -1.22 -8.97
C GLU A 112 9.53 -1.93 -8.85
N ILE A 113 9.18 -2.28 -7.62
CA ILE A 113 7.88 -2.80 -7.23
C ILE A 113 7.08 -1.64 -6.68
N ILE A 114 5.95 -1.32 -7.33
CA ILE A 114 5.17 -0.12 -7.07
C ILE A 114 3.94 -0.49 -6.26
N PHE A 115 3.94 -0.10 -5.01
CA PHE A 115 2.78 -0.11 -4.14
C PHE A 115 1.84 1.06 -4.48
N GLY A 116 0.57 0.86 -4.22
CA GLY A 116 -0.46 1.82 -4.59
C GLY A 116 -0.88 2.75 -3.47
N ILE A 117 -2.13 3.12 -3.52
CA ILE A 117 -2.77 4.15 -2.69
C ILE A 117 -3.13 3.66 -1.28
N LEU A 118 -2.30 2.84 -0.71
CA LEU A 118 -2.38 2.20 0.61
C LEU A 118 -3.36 2.88 1.58
N GLY A 119 -4.41 2.17 1.97
CA GLY A 119 -5.34 2.65 2.97
C GLY A 119 -6.02 4.01 2.71
N ALA A 120 -5.72 4.68 1.59
CA ALA A 120 -6.41 5.93 1.25
C ALA A 120 -7.91 5.67 1.08
N ALA A 121 -8.28 4.57 0.43
CA ALA A 121 -9.67 4.21 0.22
C ALA A 121 -10.46 3.99 1.53
N THR A 122 -9.79 3.55 2.60
CA THR A 122 -10.44 3.38 3.91
C THR A 122 -10.95 4.69 4.50
N ARG A 123 -10.35 5.82 4.11
CA ARG A 123 -10.77 7.15 4.57
C ARG A 123 -12.14 7.57 4.02
N LEU A 124 -12.61 6.89 2.97
CA LEU A 124 -13.96 7.13 2.45
C LEU A 124 -15.04 6.67 3.43
N GLY A 125 -14.74 5.71 4.33
CA GLY A 125 -15.72 5.13 5.25
C GLY A 125 -16.86 4.40 4.52
N ASP A 126 -16.62 3.92 3.31
CA ASP A 126 -17.58 3.38 2.37
C ASP A 126 -16.89 2.28 1.55
N HIS A 127 -17.17 1.02 1.87
CA HIS A 127 -16.49 -0.13 1.26
C HIS A 127 -16.74 -0.28 -0.24
N GLU A 128 -17.96 0.05 -0.70
CA GLU A 128 -18.28 -0.02 -2.13
C GLU A 128 -17.52 1.05 -2.92
N ALA A 129 -17.49 2.29 -2.41
CA ALA A 129 -16.71 3.37 -3.00
C ALA A 129 -15.20 3.10 -2.95
N ALA A 130 -14.71 2.48 -1.87
CA ALA A 130 -13.32 2.06 -1.76
C ALA A 130 -12.96 0.99 -2.80
N GLY A 131 -13.83 0.02 -3.02
CA GLY A 131 -13.66 -1.00 -4.07
C GLY A 131 -13.57 -0.39 -5.47
N GLU A 132 -14.46 0.55 -5.79
CA GLU A 132 -14.43 1.27 -7.07
C GLU A 132 -13.17 2.13 -7.22
N MET A 133 -12.74 2.78 -6.14
CA MET A 133 -11.49 3.55 -6.13
C MET A 133 -10.29 2.67 -6.44
N PHE A 134 -10.17 1.48 -5.84
CA PHE A 134 -9.10 0.53 -6.14
C PHE A 134 -9.20 0.01 -7.57
N ARG A 135 -10.38 -0.33 -8.05
CA ARG A 135 -10.58 -0.77 -9.44
C ARG A 135 -10.05 0.27 -10.43
N ILE A 136 -10.42 1.55 -10.26
CA ILE A 136 -9.97 2.65 -11.12
C ILE A 136 -8.45 2.83 -11.04
N TYR A 137 -7.90 2.76 -9.83
CA TYR A 137 -6.46 2.86 -9.62
C TYR A 137 -5.72 1.70 -10.32
N ASN A 138 -6.21 0.47 -10.20
CA ASN A 138 -5.59 -0.69 -10.83
C ASN A 138 -5.63 -0.60 -12.36
N ASP A 139 -6.73 -0.10 -12.95
CA ASP A 139 -6.82 0.15 -14.39
C ASP A 139 -5.76 1.16 -14.85
N TRP A 140 -5.63 2.26 -14.13
CA TRP A 140 -4.62 3.27 -14.40
C TRP A 140 -3.20 2.73 -14.22
N LEU A 141 -2.97 1.92 -13.18
CA LEU A 141 -1.65 1.34 -12.90
C LEU A 141 -1.19 0.37 -14.00
N VAL A 142 -2.11 -0.42 -14.56
CA VAL A 142 -1.83 -1.26 -15.74
C VAL A 142 -1.35 -0.40 -16.90
N ASP A 143 -2.07 0.68 -17.20
CA ASP A 143 -1.70 1.60 -18.26
C ASP A 143 -0.35 2.28 -18.00
N PHE A 144 -0.08 2.61 -16.76
CA PHE A 144 1.20 3.19 -16.34
C PHE A 144 2.37 2.21 -16.56
N CYS A 145 2.24 0.99 -16.04
CA CYS A 145 3.33 0.01 -16.05
C CYS A 145 3.60 -0.59 -17.44
N ARG A 146 2.62 -0.62 -18.35
CA ARG A 146 2.79 -1.20 -19.69
C ARG A 146 3.83 -0.50 -20.56
N HIS A 147 4.20 0.75 -20.24
CA HIS A 147 5.22 1.48 -20.98
C HIS A 147 6.63 0.92 -20.72
N TYR A 148 6.87 0.38 -19.53
CA TYR A 148 8.15 -0.20 -19.13
C TYR A 148 7.93 -1.48 -18.31
N PRO A 149 7.34 -2.54 -18.90
CA PRO A 149 6.83 -3.71 -18.16
C PRO A 149 7.91 -4.53 -17.46
N ASP A 150 9.17 -4.39 -17.89
CA ASP A 150 10.31 -5.05 -17.25
C ASP A 150 10.94 -4.20 -16.15
N ARG A 151 10.50 -2.96 -15.99
CA ARG A 151 11.10 -2.02 -15.05
C ARG A 151 10.12 -1.50 -14.00
N GLN A 152 8.85 -1.37 -14.35
CA GLN A 152 7.79 -0.86 -13.48
C GLN A 152 6.78 -1.99 -13.21
N ILE A 153 6.82 -2.54 -12.00
CA ILE A 153 6.01 -3.68 -11.59
C ILE A 153 4.96 -3.18 -10.60
N GLY A 154 3.77 -2.88 -11.10
CA GLY A 154 2.65 -2.43 -10.26
C GLY A 154 2.01 -3.56 -9.49
N LEU A 155 1.64 -3.29 -8.24
CA LEU A 155 0.85 -4.17 -7.39
C LEU A 155 -0.60 -3.68 -7.38
N ALA A 156 -1.54 -4.58 -7.67
CA ALA A 156 -2.96 -4.25 -7.62
C ALA A 156 -3.44 -4.09 -6.18
N CYS A 157 -4.12 -3.00 -5.88
CA CYS A 157 -4.75 -2.79 -4.58
C CYS A 157 -6.02 -3.66 -4.46
N LEU A 158 -6.18 -4.36 -3.35
CA LEU A 158 -7.35 -5.19 -3.08
C LEU A 158 -8.27 -4.54 -2.03
N PRO A 159 -9.59 -4.56 -2.26
CA PRO A 159 -10.55 -4.19 -1.23
C PRO A 159 -10.59 -5.27 -0.15
N TYR A 160 -10.31 -4.94 1.10
CA TYR A 160 -10.32 -5.90 2.21
C TYR A 160 -11.66 -5.98 2.94
N GLY A 161 -12.52 -4.98 2.79
CA GLY A 161 -13.84 -4.93 3.45
C GLY A 161 -14.92 -5.80 2.80
N ASP A 162 -14.62 -6.38 1.62
CA ASP A 162 -15.48 -7.31 0.89
C ASP A 162 -14.60 -8.38 0.22
N ILE A 163 -14.58 -9.56 0.78
CA ILE A 163 -13.75 -10.67 0.29
C ILE A 163 -14.20 -11.13 -1.10
N GLY A 164 -15.50 -11.09 -1.41
CA GLY A 164 -16.01 -11.42 -2.74
C GLY A 164 -15.51 -10.43 -3.80
N ALA A 165 -15.51 -9.15 -3.49
CA ALA A 165 -14.95 -8.11 -4.35
C ALA A 165 -13.43 -8.27 -4.51
N ALA A 166 -12.71 -8.61 -3.43
CA ALA A 166 -11.27 -8.88 -3.48
C ALA A 166 -10.95 -10.06 -4.40
N VAL A 167 -11.67 -11.17 -4.28
CA VAL A 167 -11.51 -12.36 -5.14
C VAL A 167 -11.78 -12.03 -6.61
N ALA A 168 -12.86 -11.31 -6.90
CA ALA A 168 -13.18 -10.88 -8.25
C ALA A 168 -12.07 -10.00 -8.84
N GLU A 169 -11.54 -9.08 -8.03
CA GLU A 169 -10.46 -8.18 -8.44
C GLU A 169 -9.14 -8.93 -8.68
N ILE A 170 -8.79 -9.93 -7.86
CA ILE A 170 -7.61 -10.79 -8.07
C ILE A 170 -7.65 -11.42 -9.46
N HIS A 171 -8.76 -12.07 -9.82
CA HIS A 171 -8.92 -12.71 -11.13
C HIS A 171 -8.92 -11.69 -12.27
N ARG A 172 -9.46 -10.49 -12.05
CA ARG A 172 -9.50 -9.44 -13.07
C ARG A 172 -8.10 -8.92 -13.36
N VAL A 173 -7.34 -8.54 -12.33
CA VAL A 173 -6.01 -7.92 -12.50
C VAL A 173 -4.97 -8.92 -13.02
N ALA A 174 -5.10 -10.20 -12.68
CA ALA A 174 -4.26 -11.25 -13.24
C ALA A 174 -4.41 -11.34 -14.79
N LYS A 175 -5.64 -11.19 -15.30
CA LYS A 175 -5.91 -11.16 -16.76
C LYS A 175 -5.41 -9.89 -17.43
N MET A 176 -5.31 -8.77 -16.68
CA MET A 176 -4.82 -7.49 -17.18
C MET A 176 -3.29 -7.41 -17.23
N GLY A 177 -2.58 -8.37 -16.64
CA GLY A 177 -1.13 -8.48 -16.69
C GLY A 177 -0.39 -7.77 -15.56
N LEU A 178 -1.06 -7.37 -14.47
CA LEU A 178 -0.37 -6.97 -13.24
C LEU A 178 0.37 -8.16 -12.66
N ARG A 179 1.53 -7.91 -12.04
CA ARG A 179 2.48 -8.95 -11.66
C ARG A 179 2.54 -9.22 -10.15
N GLY A 180 1.66 -8.61 -9.40
CA GLY A 180 1.49 -8.81 -7.97
C GLY A 180 0.24 -8.10 -7.48
N ILE A 181 -0.13 -8.42 -6.26
CA ILE A 181 -1.29 -7.85 -5.57
C ILE A 181 -0.86 -7.37 -4.19
N GLU A 182 -1.47 -6.30 -3.71
CA GLU A 182 -1.23 -5.80 -2.36
C GLU A 182 -2.52 -5.80 -1.54
N LEU A 183 -2.39 -6.20 -0.30
CA LEU A 183 -3.43 -6.08 0.71
C LEU A 183 -2.90 -5.16 1.82
N SER A 184 -3.46 -3.97 1.91
CA SER A 184 -3.13 -3.03 2.99
C SER A 184 -3.69 -3.55 4.29
N CYS A 185 -2.82 -3.74 5.29
CA CYS A 185 -3.26 -4.14 6.62
C CYS A 185 -4.00 -3.00 7.30
N SER A 186 -5.08 -3.32 8.00
CA SER A 186 -5.88 -2.36 8.75
C SER A 186 -6.21 -2.92 10.14
N TRP A 187 -6.42 -2.02 11.09
CA TRP A 187 -6.75 -2.37 12.47
C TRP A 187 -8.12 -3.06 12.63
N ASP A 188 -9.01 -2.90 11.66
CA ASP A 188 -10.38 -3.42 11.62
C ASP A 188 -10.53 -4.70 10.78
N MET A 189 -9.43 -5.25 10.28
CA MET A 189 -9.44 -6.52 9.56
C MET A 189 -9.55 -7.71 10.50
N ASP A 190 -10.26 -8.75 10.07
CA ASP A 190 -10.18 -10.05 10.71
C ASP A 190 -8.72 -10.56 10.76
N PRO A 191 -8.30 -11.25 11.81
CA PRO A 191 -6.98 -11.89 11.82
C PRO A 191 -6.79 -12.82 10.62
N MET A 192 -5.60 -12.86 10.02
CA MET A 192 -5.32 -13.63 8.81
C MET A 192 -5.51 -15.16 8.94
N TRP A 193 -5.64 -15.67 10.16
CA TRP A 193 -6.04 -17.06 10.43
C TRP A 193 -7.57 -17.29 10.42
N HIS A 194 -8.38 -16.20 10.32
CA HIS A 194 -9.83 -16.32 10.35
C HIS A 194 -10.36 -16.98 9.05
N PRO A 195 -11.35 -17.88 9.14
CA PRO A 195 -11.87 -18.60 7.97
C PRO A 195 -12.46 -17.69 6.86
N SER A 196 -12.83 -16.46 7.17
CA SER A 196 -13.30 -15.48 6.17
C SER A 196 -12.30 -15.24 5.05
N TRP A 197 -10.99 -15.44 5.29
CA TRP A 197 -9.93 -15.25 4.29
C TRP A 197 -9.73 -16.45 3.36
N GLU A 198 -10.38 -17.59 3.60
CA GLU A 198 -10.20 -18.80 2.82
C GLU A 198 -10.43 -18.59 1.31
N PRO A 199 -11.49 -17.86 0.85
CA PRO A 199 -11.68 -17.61 -0.57
C PRO A 199 -10.56 -16.75 -1.19
N LEU A 200 -9.96 -15.85 -0.41
CA LEU A 200 -8.82 -15.04 -0.86
C LEU A 200 -7.58 -15.92 -1.07
N TRP A 201 -7.27 -16.82 -0.11
CA TRP A 201 -6.14 -17.73 -0.24
C TRP A 201 -6.28 -18.61 -1.48
N GLN A 202 -7.46 -19.16 -1.71
CA GLN A 202 -7.75 -19.95 -2.90
C GLN A 202 -7.51 -19.15 -4.19
N ALA A 203 -8.06 -17.94 -4.30
CA ALA A 203 -7.90 -17.10 -5.48
C ALA A 203 -6.43 -16.70 -5.73
N VAL A 204 -5.66 -16.41 -4.67
CA VAL A 204 -4.23 -16.09 -4.79
C VAL A 204 -3.43 -17.30 -5.29
N ASP A 205 -3.73 -18.49 -4.78
CA ASP A 205 -3.10 -19.74 -5.21
C ASP A 205 -3.41 -20.05 -6.68
N GLU A 206 -4.66 -19.88 -7.10
CA GLU A 206 -5.11 -20.12 -8.47
C GLU A 206 -4.42 -19.22 -9.49
N VAL A 207 -4.26 -17.92 -9.18
CA VAL A 207 -3.62 -16.98 -10.11
C VAL A 207 -2.10 -17.00 -10.03
N GLY A 208 -1.52 -17.44 -8.89
CA GLY A 208 -0.08 -17.53 -8.65
C GLY A 208 0.64 -16.18 -8.59
N LEU A 209 -0.07 -15.08 -8.41
CA LEU A 209 0.53 -13.76 -8.21
C LEU A 209 1.06 -13.62 -6.78
N PRO A 210 2.24 -13.01 -6.57
CA PRO A 210 2.71 -12.70 -5.23
C PRO A 210 1.74 -11.76 -4.50
N LEU A 211 1.45 -12.08 -3.24
CA LEU A 211 0.67 -11.25 -2.34
C LEU A 211 1.59 -10.44 -1.44
N HIS A 212 1.46 -9.15 -1.48
CA HIS A 212 2.24 -8.22 -0.69
C HIS A 212 1.36 -7.63 0.42
N PHE A 213 1.79 -7.78 1.66
CA PHE A 213 1.24 -7.04 2.79
C PHE A 213 2.11 -5.81 3.03
N HIS A 214 1.48 -4.71 3.36
CA HIS A 214 2.18 -3.49 3.72
C HIS A 214 1.70 -2.98 5.07
N THR A 215 2.58 -2.31 5.78
CA THR A 215 2.24 -1.74 7.09
C THR A 215 1.19 -0.65 6.96
N PHE A 216 0.35 -0.54 7.96
CA PHE A 216 -0.71 0.44 8.04
C PHE A 216 -0.93 0.91 9.49
N PRO A 217 -1.50 2.11 9.73
CA PRO A 217 -1.75 2.60 11.08
C PRO A 217 -2.50 1.59 11.94
N THR A 218 -1.99 1.36 13.14
CA THR A 218 -2.48 0.37 14.10
C THR A 218 -3.64 0.86 14.95
N MET A 219 -4.05 2.12 14.76
CA MET A 219 -5.12 2.72 15.57
C MET A 219 -6.13 3.45 14.71
N PRO A 220 -7.40 3.49 15.16
CA PRO A 220 -8.44 4.22 14.46
C PRO A 220 -8.10 5.69 14.25
N PRO A 221 -8.51 6.30 13.12
CA PRO A 221 -8.35 7.74 12.89
C PRO A 221 -8.90 8.59 14.02
N SER A 222 -10.05 8.22 14.57
CA SER A 222 -10.71 8.91 15.68
C SER A 222 -9.89 8.99 16.97
N VAL A 223 -8.99 8.04 17.19
CA VAL A 223 -8.04 8.07 18.33
C VAL A 223 -6.87 8.98 18.00
N ARG A 224 -6.34 8.87 16.80
CA ARG A 224 -5.19 9.66 16.34
C ARG A 224 -5.51 11.16 16.25
N GLU A 225 -6.68 11.51 15.75
CA GLU A 225 -7.10 12.90 15.55
C GLU A 225 -7.35 13.65 16.86
N LYS A 226 -7.71 12.96 17.93
CA LYS A 226 -7.87 13.55 19.27
C LYS A 226 -6.53 13.85 19.96
N ALA A 227 -5.43 13.34 19.47
CA ALA A 227 -4.12 13.53 20.06
C ALA A 227 -3.54 14.91 19.69
N THR A 228 -3.19 15.71 20.67
CA THR A 228 -2.60 17.05 20.51
C THR A 228 -1.33 17.21 21.34
N GLY A 229 -0.46 18.14 20.99
CA GLY A 229 0.75 18.45 21.76
C GLY A 229 1.61 17.20 22.03
N LEU A 230 1.92 16.94 23.29
CA LEU A 230 2.73 15.79 23.72
C LEU A 230 2.04 14.44 23.41
N THR A 231 0.71 14.38 23.52
CA THR A 231 -0.04 13.15 23.20
C THR A 231 0.03 12.82 21.72
N ARG A 232 0.03 13.82 20.83
CA ARG A 232 0.25 13.61 19.38
C ARG A 232 1.65 13.05 19.10
N ARG A 233 2.67 13.57 19.78
CA ARG A 233 4.03 13.05 19.66
C ARG A 233 4.12 11.60 20.16
N ALA A 234 3.54 11.30 21.32
CA ALA A 234 3.49 9.94 21.85
C ALA A 234 2.75 8.98 20.90
N ALA A 235 1.58 9.37 20.39
CA ALA A 235 0.83 8.59 19.43
C ALA A 235 1.63 8.31 18.15
N MET A 236 2.39 9.30 17.66
CA MET A 236 3.27 9.11 16.51
C MET A 236 4.37 8.08 16.80
N PHE A 237 5.08 8.21 17.93
CA PHE A 237 6.13 7.26 18.31
C PHE A 237 5.58 5.85 18.52
N THR A 238 4.42 5.72 19.15
CA THR A 238 3.75 4.43 19.34
C THR A 238 3.35 3.82 18.00
N SER A 239 2.79 4.62 17.09
CA SER A 239 2.44 4.17 15.74
C SER A 239 3.65 3.68 14.97
N VAL A 240 4.74 4.46 14.94
CA VAL A 240 5.97 4.10 14.22
C VAL A 240 6.61 2.85 14.82
N SER A 241 6.59 2.69 16.14
CA SER A 241 7.12 1.50 16.80
C SER A 241 6.25 0.26 16.56
N GLY A 242 4.93 0.44 16.54
CA GLY A 242 3.96 -0.67 16.41
C GLY A 242 3.73 -1.12 14.97
N PHE A 243 3.94 -0.23 13.98
CA PHE A 243 3.53 -0.56 12.63
C PHE A 243 4.40 -1.66 11.99
N GLN A 244 5.68 -1.72 12.29
CA GLN A 244 6.53 -2.84 11.87
C GLN A 244 6.12 -4.16 12.54
N MET A 245 5.57 -4.09 13.76
CA MET A 245 5.14 -5.26 14.53
C MET A 245 3.84 -5.89 13.99
N ASN A 246 3.02 -5.16 13.27
CA ASN A 246 1.77 -5.69 12.73
C ASN A 246 1.98 -6.83 11.76
N LEU A 247 3.01 -6.75 10.94
CA LEU A 247 3.31 -7.78 9.95
C LEU A 247 3.84 -9.07 10.58
N ILE A 248 4.32 -9.02 11.84
CA ILE A 248 4.61 -10.20 12.64
C ILE A 248 3.35 -11.04 12.84
N ASN A 249 2.23 -10.38 13.17
CA ASN A 249 0.95 -11.08 13.37
C ASN A 249 0.45 -11.70 12.05
N ILE A 250 0.65 -11.03 10.92
CA ILE A 250 0.30 -11.57 9.61
C ILE A 250 1.07 -12.86 9.33
N ILE A 251 2.40 -12.82 9.42
CA ILE A 251 3.21 -14.00 9.10
C ILE A 251 3.01 -15.13 10.10
N ALA A 252 2.81 -14.81 11.38
CA ALA A 252 2.48 -15.80 12.41
C ALA A 252 1.14 -16.48 12.12
N ALA A 253 0.13 -15.72 11.70
CA ALA A 253 -1.18 -16.25 11.34
C ALA A 253 -1.09 -17.15 10.09
N VAL A 254 -0.39 -16.72 9.05
CA VAL A 254 -0.22 -17.48 7.80
C VAL A 254 0.50 -18.82 8.04
N ILE A 255 1.58 -18.80 8.82
CA ILE A 255 2.32 -20.03 9.17
C ILE A 255 1.49 -20.91 10.11
N GLY A 256 0.91 -20.34 11.17
CA GLY A 256 0.16 -21.07 12.17
C GLY A 256 -1.13 -21.73 11.65
N SER A 257 -1.75 -21.15 10.60
CA SER A 257 -2.92 -21.72 9.94
C SER A 257 -2.58 -22.60 8.73
N ALA A 258 -1.29 -22.91 8.53
CA ALA A 258 -0.80 -23.76 7.43
C ALA A 258 -1.25 -23.30 6.03
N VAL A 259 -1.37 -21.99 5.81
CA VAL A 259 -1.79 -21.43 4.49
C VAL A 259 -0.81 -21.87 3.41
N LEU A 260 0.50 -21.78 3.66
CA LEU A 260 1.52 -22.10 2.65
C LEU A 260 1.60 -23.60 2.32
N GLU A 261 1.20 -24.47 3.24
CA GLU A 261 1.09 -25.92 3.02
C GLU A 261 -0.17 -26.28 2.22
N ARG A 262 -1.29 -25.59 2.50
CA ARG A 262 -2.58 -25.83 1.82
C ARG A 262 -2.63 -25.20 0.43
N TYR A 263 -1.90 -24.11 0.23
CA TYR A 263 -1.88 -23.31 -0.97
C TYR A 263 -0.44 -23.09 -1.46
N PRO A 264 0.17 -24.08 -2.14
CA PRO A 264 1.61 -24.12 -2.41
C PRO A 264 2.10 -23.10 -3.43
N ASN A 265 1.19 -22.50 -4.21
CA ASN A 265 1.56 -21.46 -5.18
C ASN A 265 1.62 -20.06 -4.56
N ILE A 266 1.14 -19.90 -3.32
CA ILE A 266 1.16 -18.61 -2.63
C ILE A 266 2.60 -18.20 -2.32
N ARG A 267 2.92 -16.96 -2.66
CA ARG A 267 4.14 -16.26 -2.29
C ARG A 267 3.78 -14.98 -1.58
N ILE A 268 4.36 -14.75 -0.41
CA ILE A 268 4.07 -13.59 0.42
C ILE A 268 5.30 -12.70 0.55
N SER A 269 5.07 -11.40 0.48
CA SER A 269 6.04 -10.36 0.80
C SER A 269 5.48 -9.43 1.87
N LEU A 270 6.36 -8.90 2.72
CA LEU A 270 6.03 -7.98 3.80
C LEU A 270 6.79 -6.66 3.57
N GLY A 271 6.08 -5.62 3.11
CA GLY A 271 6.63 -4.28 2.92
C GLY A 271 6.82 -3.54 4.25
N GLU A 272 7.86 -2.74 4.39
CA GLU A 272 8.19 -1.93 5.58
C GLU A 272 8.20 -2.68 6.93
N SER A 273 8.34 -4.01 6.92
CA SER A 273 8.19 -4.84 8.13
C SER A 273 9.41 -4.85 9.05
N GLY A 274 10.57 -4.42 8.54
CA GLY A 274 11.84 -4.78 9.18
C GLY A 274 12.05 -6.31 9.22
N ILE A 275 13.22 -6.74 9.63
CA ILE A 275 13.53 -8.19 9.79
C ILE A 275 14.16 -8.53 11.16
N GLY A 276 14.43 -7.52 11.98
CA GLY A 276 15.09 -7.70 13.27
C GLY A 276 14.32 -8.58 14.27
N TRP A 277 13.02 -8.72 14.08
CA TRP A 277 12.16 -9.58 14.89
C TRP A 277 12.21 -11.07 14.49
N LEU A 278 12.67 -11.41 13.30
CA LEU A 278 12.63 -12.78 12.76
C LEU A 278 13.37 -13.80 13.61
N PRO A 279 14.61 -13.56 14.12
CA PRO A 279 15.28 -14.49 14.99
C PRO A 279 14.51 -14.78 16.29
N THR A 280 13.92 -13.75 16.89
CA THR A 280 13.13 -13.87 18.13
C THR A 280 11.90 -14.75 17.91
N LEU A 281 11.17 -14.54 16.82
CA LEU A 281 10.01 -15.36 16.46
C LEU A 281 10.41 -16.82 16.17
N SER A 282 11.48 -17.03 15.42
CA SER A 282 11.97 -18.37 15.10
C SER A 282 12.27 -19.18 16.36
N ILE A 283 12.88 -18.56 17.37
CA ILE A 283 13.13 -19.21 18.67
C ILE A 283 11.82 -19.49 19.39
N ALA A 284 10.92 -18.51 19.46
CA ALA A 284 9.63 -18.67 20.15
C ALA A 284 8.79 -19.79 19.51
N TRP A 285 8.69 -19.83 18.19
CA TRP A 285 7.93 -20.85 17.47
C TRP A 285 8.54 -22.24 17.61
N THR A 286 9.86 -22.38 17.56
CA THR A 286 10.54 -23.65 17.74
C THR A 286 10.34 -24.20 19.15
N SER A 287 10.33 -23.35 20.18
CA SER A 287 10.06 -23.77 21.56
C SER A 287 8.59 -24.12 21.79
N SER A 288 7.66 -23.30 21.28
CA SER A 288 6.22 -23.51 21.38
C SER A 288 5.77 -24.74 20.58
N GLY A 289 6.32 -24.96 19.38
CA GLY A 289 6.02 -26.13 18.57
C GLY A 289 6.44 -27.44 19.22
N ARG A 290 7.55 -27.46 19.95
CA ARG A 290 7.95 -28.63 20.75
C ARG A 290 7.02 -28.89 21.90
N THR A 291 6.45 -27.87 22.52
CA THR A 291 5.49 -27.99 23.62
C THR A 291 4.10 -28.35 23.08
N ALA A 292 3.68 -27.78 21.97
CA ALA A 292 2.39 -28.04 21.33
C ALA A 292 2.31 -29.47 20.77
N SER A 293 3.38 -29.98 20.13
CA SER A 293 3.41 -31.36 19.64
C SER A 293 3.27 -32.38 20.74
N ALA A 294 3.68 -32.06 21.98
CA ALA A 294 3.47 -32.90 23.13
C ALA A 294 2.02 -32.87 23.68
N THR A 295 1.29 -31.79 23.44
CA THR A 295 -0.11 -31.62 23.90
C THR A 295 -1.16 -32.05 22.88
N TRP A 296 -0.85 -31.96 21.57
CA TRP A 296 -1.77 -32.38 20.50
C TRP A 296 -1.73 -33.87 20.17
N ALA A 297 -0.74 -34.59 20.69
CA ALA A 297 -0.67 -36.06 20.57
C ALA A 297 -1.59 -36.81 21.57
N CYS A 298 -2.32 -36.09 22.42
CA CYS A 298 -3.20 -36.68 23.48
C CYS A 298 -4.68 -36.28 23.30
N GLY A 299 -5.11 -35.77 22.15
CA GLY A 299 -6.50 -35.41 21.87
C GLY A 299 -7.12 -36.16 20.70
#